data_8fa467fafbe708500618bd28cc0e051b
#
_entry.id   8fa467fafbe708500618bd28cc0e051b
#
_cell.length_a   1.000
_cell.length_b   1.000
_cell.length_c   1.000
_cell.angle_alpha   90.00
_cell.angle_beta   90.00
_cell.angle_gamma   90.00
#
_symmetry.space_group_name_H-M   'P 1'
#
loop_
_entity.id
_entity.type
_entity.pdbx_description
1 polymer ?
#
loop_
_entity_poly.entity_id
_entity_poly.type
_entity_poly.pdbx_seq_one_letter_code
_entity_poly.pdbx_strand_id
1 'polypeptide(L)'
;MNRMQKMIAERYIIKDSIGEGGMADVYLAEDTILNREVAIKVLRGELSKDPVTLLRFQREASAVSKLSHPNVVDVYDVGEYDGHHYIVMEYVRGRTLKQLISQRGALHKEEAVDIMIQLTSAVQHAHEHNIIHRDIKPQNVLVKDDGTIKITDFGIALAHDSVQLTQSDAVLGS
;
A
#
# COMPACT_ATOMS: atom_id res chain seq x y z
N MET A 1 25.39 13.80 17.38
CA MET A 1 24.09 13.57 18.04
C MET A 1 23.54 12.24 17.54
N ASN A 2 23.55 11.23 18.37
CA ASN A 2 22.94 9.95 18.05
C ASN A 2 21.41 10.13 17.94
N ARG A 3 20.89 10.21 16.72
CA ARG A 3 19.51 9.87 16.49
C ARG A 3 19.36 8.41 16.84
N MET A 4 18.77 8.11 18.00
CA MET A 4 18.39 6.74 18.31
C MET A 4 17.55 6.25 17.14
N GLN A 5 18.07 5.32 16.36
CA GLN A 5 17.34 4.71 15.27
C GLN A 5 16.15 4.01 15.88
N LYS A 6 14.96 4.42 15.48
CA LYS A 6 13.72 3.80 15.96
C LYS A 6 13.63 2.40 15.39
N MET A 7 13.56 1.40 16.25
CA MET A 7 13.42 -0.01 15.87
C MET A 7 12.01 -0.49 16.19
N ILE A 8 11.39 -1.21 15.28
CA ILE A 8 10.09 -1.86 15.45
C ILE A 8 10.30 -3.36 15.61
N ALA A 9 9.65 -3.93 16.64
CA ALA A 9 9.65 -5.37 16.92
C ALA A 9 11.05 -6.01 17.01
N GLU A 10 12.04 -5.23 17.44
CA GLU A 10 13.45 -5.67 17.56
C GLU A 10 14.04 -6.22 16.25
N ARG A 11 13.40 -5.89 15.14
CA ARG A 11 13.76 -6.41 13.82
C ARG A 11 13.94 -5.33 12.75
N TYR A 12 13.04 -4.36 12.70
CA TYR A 12 13.00 -3.36 11.63
C TYR A 12 13.55 -2.02 12.11
N ILE A 13 14.59 -1.53 11.44
CA ILE A 13 15.17 -0.21 11.71
C ILE A 13 14.53 0.79 10.75
N ILE A 14 13.82 1.78 11.29
CA ILE A 14 13.22 2.86 10.51
C ILE A 14 14.31 3.77 9.97
N LYS A 15 14.34 3.95 8.64
CA LYS A 15 15.29 4.81 7.94
C LYS A 15 14.71 6.16 7.57
N ASP A 16 13.49 6.17 7.02
CA ASP A 16 12.87 7.39 6.49
C ASP A 16 11.34 7.28 6.48
N SER A 17 10.67 8.41 6.43
CA SER A 17 9.24 8.49 6.17
C SER A 17 9.02 8.64 4.68
N ILE A 18 8.25 7.75 4.07
CA ILE A 18 8.01 7.71 2.62
C ILE A 18 6.57 8.00 2.22
N GLY A 19 5.67 8.10 3.19
CA GLY A 19 4.29 8.45 2.94
C GLY A 19 3.53 8.76 4.21
N GLU A 20 2.65 9.75 4.12
CA GLU A 20 1.71 10.09 5.18
C GLU A 20 0.30 10.05 4.60
N GLY A 21 -0.56 9.26 5.22
CA GLY A 21 -1.96 9.14 4.83
C GLY A 21 -2.91 9.42 5.98
N GLY A 22 -4.20 9.47 5.69
CA GLY A 22 -5.23 9.69 6.71
C GLY A 22 -5.34 8.57 7.74
N MET A 23 -5.05 7.33 7.35
CA MET A 23 -5.18 6.13 8.18
C MET A 23 -3.85 5.63 8.72
N ALA A 24 -2.79 5.70 7.92
CA ALA A 24 -1.51 5.10 8.23
C ALA A 24 -0.35 5.94 7.68
N ASP A 25 0.78 5.82 8.33
CA ASP A 25 2.04 6.37 7.87
C ASP A 25 2.90 5.24 7.33
N VAL A 26 3.66 5.50 6.27
CA VAL A 26 4.52 4.51 5.62
C VAL A 26 5.98 4.91 5.80
N TYR A 27 6.79 3.97 6.24
CA TYR A 27 8.22 4.16 6.48
C TYR A 27 9.06 3.22 5.63
N LEU A 28 10.19 3.72 5.16
CA LEU A 28 11.27 2.87 4.68
C LEU A 28 12.01 2.32 5.90
N ALA A 29 12.20 1.03 5.94
CA ALA A 29 12.92 0.36 7.00
C ALA A 29 13.86 -0.71 6.47
N GLU A 30 14.79 -1.13 7.32
CA GLU A 30 15.66 -2.27 7.08
C GLU A 30 15.22 -3.45 7.94
N ASP A 31 14.96 -4.58 7.29
CA ASP A 31 14.80 -5.86 7.96
C ASP A 31 16.17 -6.40 8.34
N THR A 32 16.49 -6.38 9.63
CA THR A 32 17.81 -6.79 10.12
C THR A 32 18.03 -8.30 10.11
N ILE A 33 16.95 -9.08 10.02
CA ILE A 33 17.05 -10.56 9.95
C ILE A 33 17.33 -11.00 8.52
N LEU A 34 16.60 -10.47 7.55
CA LEU A 34 16.75 -10.84 6.14
C LEU A 34 17.67 -9.89 5.35
N ASN A 35 18.21 -8.85 6.00
CA ASN A 35 19.11 -7.86 5.41
C ASN A 35 18.58 -7.27 4.10
N ARG A 36 17.33 -6.79 4.14
CA ARG A 36 16.69 -6.14 3.00
C ARG A 36 15.87 -4.92 3.41
N GLU A 37 15.70 -4.00 2.48
CA GLU A 37 14.79 -2.88 2.65
C GLU A 37 13.35 -3.35 2.52
N VAL A 38 12.48 -2.81 3.38
CA VAL A 38 11.04 -3.05 3.40
C VAL A 38 10.29 -1.73 3.57
N ALA A 39 9.03 -1.71 3.19
CA ALA A 39 8.11 -0.65 3.55
C ALA A 39 7.26 -1.10 4.73
N ILE A 40 7.10 -0.27 5.74
CA ILE A 40 6.26 -0.56 6.90
C ILE A 40 5.14 0.46 6.97
N LYS A 41 3.92 -0.03 6.90
CA LYS A 41 2.71 0.76 7.06
C LYS A 41 2.22 0.63 8.49
N VAL A 42 2.18 1.73 9.21
CA VAL A 42 1.78 1.79 10.62
C VAL A 42 0.43 2.47 10.71
N LEU A 43 -0.55 1.75 11.26
CA LEU A 43 -1.89 2.30 11.50
C LEU A 43 -1.80 3.40 12.56
N ARG A 44 -2.40 4.57 12.32
CA ARG A 44 -2.40 5.67 13.28
C ARG A 44 -3.07 5.24 14.58
N GLY A 45 -2.50 5.70 15.72
CA GLY A 45 -2.84 5.22 17.05
C GLY A 45 -4.32 5.32 17.42
N GLU A 46 -5.02 6.36 16.95
CA GLU A 46 -6.46 6.52 17.18
C GLU A 46 -7.28 5.44 16.47
N LEU A 47 -6.88 5.07 15.26
CA LEU A 47 -7.53 4.03 14.46
C LEU A 47 -7.19 2.62 14.96
N SER A 48 -6.04 2.44 15.58
CA SER A 48 -5.66 1.18 16.23
C SER A 48 -6.56 0.83 17.43
N LYS A 49 -7.23 1.82 18.00
CA LYS A 49 -8.15 1.64 19.12
C LYS A 49 -9.58 1.28 18.70
N ASP A 50 -9.91 1.47 17.42
CA ASP A 50 -11.22 1.08 16.89
C ASP A 50 -11.19 -0.40 16.47
N PRO A 51 -11.93 -1.29 17.17
CA PRO A 51 -11.88 -2.72 16.88
C PRO A 51 -12.32 -3.08 15.46
N VAL A 52 -13.27 -2.34 14.88
CA VAL A 52 -13.78 -2.59 13.53
C VAL A 52 -12.73 -2.22 12.48
N THR A 53 -12.11 -1.05 12.60
CA THR A 53 -11.04 -0.59 11.70
C THR A 53 -9.85 -1.52 11.76
N LEU A 54 -9.44 -1.92 12.97
CA LEU A 54 -8.33 -2.83 13.17
C LEU A 54 -8.59 -4.20 12.55
N LEU A 55 -9.77 -4.77 12.76
CA LEU A 55 -10.15 -6.05 12.18
C LEU A 55 -10.12 -6.02 10.66
N ARG A 56 -10.61 -4.95 10.04
CA ARG A 56 -10.54 -4.76 8.59
C ARG A 56 -9.11 -4.66 8.10
N PHE A 57 -8.29 -3.85 8.76
CA PHE A 57 -6.87 -3.69 8.43
C PHE A 57 -6.14 -5.05 8.43
N GLN A 58 -6.34 -5.86 9.45
CA GLN A 58 -5.73 -7.18 9.57
C GLN A 58 -6.26 -8.18 8.52
N ARG A 59 -7.57 -8.20 8.28
CA ARG A 59 -8.18 -9.09 7.30
C ARG A 59 -7.74 -8.78 5.88
N GLU A 60 -7.68 -7.52 5.51
CA GLU A 60 -7.27 -7.07 4.19
C GLU A 60 -5.79 -7.37 3.95
N ALA A 61 -4.93 -7.11 4.94
CA ALA A 61 -3.53 -7.48 4.86
C ALA A 61 -3.34 -8.99 4.70
N SER A 62 -4.09 -9.79 5.45
CA SER A 62 -4.06 -11.25 5.33
C SER A 62 -4.54 -11.73 3.95
N ALA A 63 -5.59 -11.13 3.40
CA ALA A 63 -6.08 -11.46 2.06
C ALA A 63 -5.05 -11.14 0.98
N VAL A 64 -4.47 -9.94 1.01
CA VAL A 64 -3.46 -9.51 0.04
C VAL A 64 -2.17 -10.33 0.16
N SER A 65 -1.81 -10.78 1.35
CA SER A 65 -0.64 -11.62 1.55
C SER A 65 -0.70 -12.96 0.79
N LYS A 66 -1.89 -13.39 0.41
CA LYS A 66 -2.12 -14.60 -0.41
C LYS A 66 -1.92 -14.37 -1.90
N LEU A 67 -1.87 -13.11 -2.34
CA LEU A 67 -1.61 -12.78 -3.73
C LEU A 67 -0.12 -12.90 -4.02
N SER A 68 0.22 -13.61 -5.09
CA SER A 68 1.58 -13.70 -5.62
C SER A 68 1.53 -13.36 -7.10
N HIS A 69 1.90 -12.14 -7.44
CA HIS A 69 1.86 -11.62 -8.79
C HIS A 69 2.94 -10.56 -8.98
N PRO A 70 3.66 -10.54 -10.11
CA PRO A 70 4.74 -9.57 -10.33
C PRO A 70 4.29 -8.11 -10.32
N ASN A 71 3.01 -7.85 -10.52
CA ASN A 71 2.45 -6.50 -10.55
C ASN A 71 1.65 -6.15 -9.28
N VAL A 72 1.81 -6.90 -8.22
CA VAL A 72 1.21 -6.63 -6.89
C VAL A 72 2.32 -6.56 -5.85
N VAL A 73 2.29 -5.53 -5.02
CA VAL A 73 3.23 -5.40 -3.89
C VAL A 73 3.00 -6.56 -2.91
N ASP A 74 4.08 -7.29 -2.60
CA ASP A 74 4.03 -8.39 -1.65
C ASP A 74 3.86 -7.89 -0.22
N VAL A 75 3.02 -8.55 0.56
CA VAL A 75 2.91 -8.38 2.01
C VAL A 75 3.74 -9.47 2.69
N TYR A 76 4.71 -9.07 3.51
CA TYR A 76 5.64 -10.00 4.15
C TYR A 76 5.22 -10.41 5.56
N ASP A 77 4.68 -9.46 6.33
CA ASP A 77 4.34 -9.69 7.73
C ASP A 77 3.30 -8.69 8.22
N VAL A 78 2.62 -9.05 9.29
CA VAL A 78 1.66 -8.20 10.01
C VAL A 78 1.93 -8.37 11.49
N GLY A 79 1.97 -7.28 12.23
CA GLY A 79 2.25 -7.35 13.66
C GLY A 79 1.73 -6.17 14.46
N GLU A 80 2.01 -6.22 15.74
CA GLU A 80 1.74 -5.17 16.70
C GLU A 80 3.00 -4.89 17.52
N TYR A 81 3.32 -3.62 17.69
CA TYR A 81 4.45 -3.18 18.50
C TYR A 81 4.11 -1.87 19.19
N ASP A 82 4.28 -1.85 20.50
CA ASP A 82 4.04 -0.66 21.34
C ASP A 82 2.63 -0.05 21.11
N GLY A 83 1.62 -0.91 21.02
CA GLY A 83 0.23 -0.52 20.81
C GLY A 83 -0.11 -0.09 19.37
N HIS A 84 0.85 -0.15 18.45
CA HIS A 84 0.65 0.18 17.04
C HIS A 84 0.62 -1.08 16.18
N HIS A 85 -0.40 -1.14 15.31
CA HIS A 85 -0.50 -2.20 14.31
C HIS A 85 0.22 -1.81 13.04
N TYR A 86 0.96 -2.74 12.45
CA TYR A 86 1.75 -2.47 11.25
C TYR A 86 1.69 -3.62 10.25
N ILE A 87 1.94 -3.28 9.00
CA ILE A 87 2.10 -4.22 7.89
C ILE A 87 3.47 -4.01 7.28
N VAL A 88 4.24 -5.09 7.14
CA VAL A 88 5.52 -5.08 6.43
C VAL A 88 5.30 -5.56 5.01
N MET A 89 5.77 -4.79 4.05
CA MET A 89 5.57 -5.08 2.64
C MET A 89 6.84 -4.82 1.83
N GLU A 90 6.82 -5.29 0.62
CA GLU A 90 7.85 -5.02 -0.38
C GLU A 90 8.08 -3.52 -0.51
N TYR A 91 9.33 -3.08 -0.45
CA TYR A 91 9.71 -1.73 -0.82
C TYR A 91 9.97 -1.65 -2.33
N VAL A 92 9.20 -0.86 -3.01
CA VAL A 92 9.30 -0.67 -4.46
C VAL A 92 10.04 0.65 -4.74
N ARG A 93 11.22 0.56 -5.34
CA ARG A 93 11.95 1.73 -5.82
C ARG A 93 11.35 2.21 -7.13
N GLY A 94 10.75 3.39 -7.09
CA GLY A 94 10.07 3.95 -8.24
C GLY A 94 9.25 5.17 -7.84
N ARG A 95 8.36 5.55 -8.74
CA ARG A 95 7.44 6.68 -8.54
C ARG A 95 6.01 6.17 -8.65
N THR A 96 5.07 6.88 -8.04
CA THR A 96 3.67 6.63 -8.33
C THR A 96 3.38 7.02 -9.78
N LEU A 97 2.39 6.38 -10.38
CA LEU A 97 1.94 6.75 -11.72
C LEU A 97 1.48 8.21 -11.76
N LYS A 98 0.88 8.70 -10.68
CA LYS A 98 0.51 10.11 -10.54
C LYS A 98 1.72 11.04 -10.63
N GLN A 99 2.80 10.72 -9.91
CA GLN A 99 4.03 11.51 -9.97
C GLN A 99 4.64 11.49 -11.37
N LEU A 100 4.65 10.33 -12.02
CA LEU A 100 5.17 10.17 -13.38
C LEU A 100 4.39 11.03 -14.38
N ILE A 101 3.07 11.02 -14.32
CA ILE A 101 2.20 11.84 -15.17
C ILE A 101 2.43 13.33 -14.89
N SER A 102 2.55 13.73 -13.63
CA SER A 102 2.80 15.13 -13.25
C SER A 102 4.15 15.64 -13.75
N GLN A 103 5.18 14.78 -13.79
CA GLN A 103 6.52 15.16 -14.22
C GLN A 103 6.68 15.17 -15.73
N ARG A 104 6.05 14.26 -16.44
CA ARG A 104 6.24 14.05 -17.89
C ARG A 104 5.07 14.55 -18.74
N GLY A 105 3.93 14.84 -18.12
CA GLY A 105 2.68 15.09 -18.82
C GLY A 105 2.05 13.80 -19.33
N ALA A 106 1.43 13.83 -20.51
CA ALA A 106 0.80 12.65 -21.10
C ALA A 106 1.85 11.56 -21.39
N LEU A 107 1.50 10.31 -21.08
CA LEU A 107 2.31 9.14 -21.42
C LEU A 107 2.24 8.86 -22.91
N HIS A 108 3.32 8.28 -23.48
CA HIS A 108 3.28 7.73 -24.83
C HIS A 108 2.27 6.59 -24.89
N LYS A 109 1.63 6.42 -26.04
CA LYS A 109 0.59 5.41 -26.26
C LYS A 109 1.06 4.01 -25.90
N GLU A 110 2.25 3.61 -26.35
CA GLU A 110 2.81 2.28 -26.08
C GLU A 110 3.05 2.06 -24.60
N GLU A 111 3.54 3.07 -23.91
CA GLU A 111 3.77 3.02 -22.47
C GLU A 111 2.45 2.91 -21.70
N ALA A 112 1.45 3.69 -22.06
CA ALA A 112 0.13 3.63 -21.46
C ALA A 112 -0.53 2.25 -21.65
N VAL A 113 -0.42 1.67 -22.84
CA VAL A 113 -0.94 0.34 -23.14
C VAL A 113 -0.23 -0.73 -22.32
N ASP A 114 1.09 -0.66 -22.22
CA ASP A 114 1.88 -1.61 -21.40
C ASP A 114 1.48 -1.55 -19.93
N ILE A 115 1.33 -0.36 -19.38
CA ILE A 115 0.86 -0.17 -17.99
C ILE A 115 -0.54 -0.79 -17.81
N MET A 116 -1.45 -0.57 -18.75
CA MET A 116 -2.81 -1.13 -18.68
C MET A 116 -2.83 -2.65 -18.78
N ILE A 117 -1.96 -3.23 -19.57
CA ILE A 117 -1.82 -4.70 -19.65
C ILE A 117 -1.37 -5.28 -18.31
N GLN A 118 -0.34 -4.71 -17.71
CA GLN A 118 0.15 -5.12 -16.39
C GLN A 118 -0.92 -4.94 -15.30
N LEU A 119 -1.59 -3.78 -15.30
CA LEU A 119 -2.64 -3.46 -14.35
C LEU A 119 -3.81 -4.45 -14.44
N THR A 120 -4.26 -4.75 -15.66
CA THR A 120 -5.35 -5.69 -15.91
C THR A 120 -5.00 -7.10 -15.45
N SER A 121 -3.76 -7.53 -15.71
CA SER A 121 -3.25 -8.83 -15.24
C SER A 121 -3.27 -8.95 -13.72
N ALA A 122 -2.84 -7.91 -13.01
CA ALA A 122 -2.84 -7.89 -11.55
C ALA A 122 -4.26 -7.90 -10.97
N VAL A 123 -5.16 -7.11 -11.54
CA VAL A 123 -6.57 -7.04 -11.13
C VAL A 123 -7.28 -8.38 -11.37
N GLN A 124 -7.02 -9.02 -12.50
CA GLN A 124 -7.56 -10.34 -12.80
C GLN A 124 -7.10 -11.37 -11.77
N HIS A 125 -5.82 -11.38 -11.43
CA HIS A 125 -5.27 -12.26 -10.42
C HIS A 125 -5.95 -12.07 -9.05
N ALA A 126 -6.13 -10.82 -8.65
CA ALA A 126 -6.84 -10.50 -7.40
C ALA A 126 -8.29 -11.00 -7.43
N HIS A 127 -9.01 -10.79 -8.54
CA HIS A 127 -10.40 -11.25 -8.71
C HIS A 127 -10.52 -12.78 -8.67
N GLU A 128 -9.56 -13.50 -9.22
CA GLU A 128 -9.50 -14.97 -9.14
C GLU A 128 -9.36 -15.46 -7.69
N HIS A 129 -8.81 -14.63 -6.80
CA HIS A 129 -8.70 -14.88 -5.36
C HIS A 129 -9.82 -14.20 -4.55
N ASN A 130 -10.89 -13.76 -5.19
CA ASN A 130 -12.03 -13.06 -4.58
C ASN A 130 -11.66 -11.75 -3.87
N ILE A 131 -10.64 -11.07 -4.36
CA ILE A 131 -10.18 -9.79 -3.83
C ILE A 131 -10.47 -8.70 -4.86
N ILE A 132 -11.19 -7.67 -4.44
CA ILE A 132 -11.48 -6.49 -5.25
C ILE A 132 -10.74 -5.30 -4.65
N HIS A 133 -9.95 -4.60 -5.46
CA HIS A 133 -9.16 -3.46 -4.98
C HIS A 133 -10.03 -2.31 -4.49
N ARG A 134 -11.02 -1.91 -5.28
CA ARG A 134 -12.00 -0.83 -5.05
C ARG A 134 -11.45 0.59 -5.06
N ASP A 135 -10.14 0.78 -5.16
CA ASP A 135 -9.51 2.10 -5.20
C ASP A 135 -8.33 2.15 -6.17
N ILE A 136 -8.54 1.67 -7.40
CA ILE A 136 -7.53 1.77 -8.46
C ILE A 136 -7.44 3.22 -8.92
N LYS A 137 -6.30 3.83 -8.68
CA LYS A 137 -6.00 5.20 -9.08
C LYS A 137 -4.48 5.38 -9.23
N PRO A 138 -4.02 6.41 -9.94
CA PRO A 138 -2.59 6.63 -10.20
C PRO A 138 -1.72 6.73 -8.94
N GLN A 139 -2.28 7.13 -7.82
CA GLN A 139 -1.57 7.19 -6.54
C GLN A 139 -1.22 5.79 -5.98
N ASN A 140 -2.01 4.78 -6.33
CA ASN A 140 -1.86 3.40 -5.84
C ASN A 140 -1.17 2.49 -6.85
N VAL A 141 -0.56 3.05 -7.88
CA VAL A 141 0.25 2.34 -8.86
C VAL A 141 1.68 2.85 -8.80
N LEU A 142 2.61 1.99 -8.44
CA LEU A 142 4.03 2.29 -8.42
C LEU A 142 4.65 1.86 -9.75
N VAL A 143 5.49 2.71 -10.33
CA VAL A 143 6.18 2.45 -11.60
C VAL A 143 7.68 2.42 -11.33
N LYS A 144 8.29 1.27 -11.61
CA LYS A 144 9.73 1.08 -11.50
C LYS A 144 10.45 1.65 -12.72
N ASP A 145 11.76 1.86 -12.61
CA ASP A 145 12.57 2.39 -13.70
C ASP A 145 12.59 1.49 -14.94
N ASP A 146 12.38 0.20 -14.78
CA ASP A 146 12.30 -0.76 -15.89
C ASP A 146 10.92 -0.84 -16.57
N GLY A 147 9.95 -0.03 -16.11
CA GLY A 147 8.59 -0.01 -16.63
C GLY A 147 7.64 -1.02 -15.98
N THR A 148 8.11 -1.85 -15.05
CA THR A 148 7.25 -2.74 -14.28
C THR A 148 6.38 -1.94 -13.33
N ILE A 149 5.08 -2.20 -13.30
CA ILE A 149 4.17 -1.60 -12.34
C ILE A 149 3.91 -2.54 -11.16
N LYS A 150 3.62 -1.93 -10.01
CA LYS A 150 3.14 -2.64 -8.81
C LYS A 150 1.95 -1.93 -8.22
N ILE A 151 0.86 -2.65 -8.03
CA ILE A 151 -0.34 -2.13 -7.36
C ILE A 151 -0.15 -2.28 -5.85
N THR A 152 -0.48 -1.23 -5.14
CA THR A 152 -0.44 -1.17 -3.68
C THR A 152 -1.81 -0.77 -3.11
N ASP A 153 -1.95 -0.82 -1.79
CA ASP A 153 -3.14 -0.40 -1.04
C ASP A 153 -4.43 -1.16 -1.39
N PHE A 154 -4.32 -2.45 -1.74
CA PHE A 154 -5.48 -3.33 -1.87
C PHE A 154 -6.30 -3.34 -0.59
N GLY A 155 -7.56 -2.93 -0.69
CA GLY A 155 -8.56 -3.08 0.36
C GLY A 155 -8.37 -2.23 1.62
N ILE A 156 -7.17 -1.71 1.90
CA ILE A 156 -6.91 -0.89 3.09
C ILE A 156 -7.65 0.45 3.00
N ALA A 157 -7.80 0.99 1.80
CA ALA A 157 -8.57 2.19 1.53
C ALA A 157 -10.06 2.02 1.85
N LEU A 158 -10.59 0.82 1.75
CA LEU A 158 -12.00 0.51 2.02
C LEU A 158 -12.45 0.80 3.44
N ALA A 159 -11.60 0.60 4.43
CA ALA A 159 -11.97 0.87 5.82
C ALA A 159 -12.27 2.37 6.03
N HIS A 160 -11.67 3.23 5.23
CA HIS A 160 -11.90 4.68 5.29
C HIS A 160 -13.08 5.10 4.41
N ASP A 161 -13.17 4.56 3.19
CA ASP A 161 -14.21 4.94 2.23
C ASP A 161 -15.60 4.41 2.58
N SER A 162 -15.72 3.31 3.33
CA SER A 162 -17.04 2.82 3.75
C SER A 162 -17.78 3.79 4.69
N VAL A 163 -17.05 4.67 5.37
CA VAL A 163 -17.66 5.74 6.19
C VAL A 163 -17.95 6.97 5.34
N GLN A 164 -17.16 7.23 4.30
CA GLN A 164 -17.37 8.36 3.39
C GLN A 164 -18.40 8.05 2.29
N LEU A 165 -18.50 6.81 1.82
CA LEU A 165 -19.49 6.40 0.82
C LEU A 165 -20.92 6.55 1.34
N THR A 166 -21.16 6.32 2.63
CA THR A 166 -22.47 6.59 3.24
C THR A 166 -22.80 8.08 3.32
N GLN A 167 -21.81 8.97 3.18
CA GLN A 167 -22.03 10.41 3.13
C GLN A 167 -22.01 10.97 1.70
N SER A 168 -21.30 10.33 0.76
CA SER A 168 -21.20 10.82 -0.62
C SER A 168 -22.24 10.22 -1.56
N ASP A 169 -22.75 9.05 -1.28
CA ASP A 169 -23.89 8.49 -2.06
C ASP A 169 -25.17 9.30 -1.91
N ALA A 170 -25.25 10.14 -0.88
CA ALA A 170 -26.30 11.13 -0.74
C ALA A 170 -26.14 12.35 -1.68
N VAL A 171 -24.97 12.52 -2.31
CA VAL A 171 -24.65 13.70 -3.16
C VAL A 171 -24.48 13.32 -4.63
N LEU A 172 -24.22 12.05 -4.95
CA LEU A 172 -23.99 11.56 -6.32
C LEU A 172 -25.17 10.79 -6.91
N GLY A 173 -26.34 10.86 -6.28
CA GLY A 173 -27.61 10.37 -6.82
C GLY A 173 -28.29 11.37 -7.76
N SER A 174 -27.52 11.97 -8.68
CA SER A 174 -28.10 12.77 -9.77
C SER A 174 -27.26 12.62 -11.02
#